data_1c59cb9e2ea19412cc1d5584f6911627
#
_entry.id   1c59cb9e2ea19412cc1d5584f6911627
#
_cell.length_a   1.000
_cell.length_b   1.000
_cell.length_c   1.000
_cell.angle_alpha   90.00
_cell.angle_beta   90.00
_cell.angle_gamma   90.00
#
_symmetry.space_group_name_H-M   'P 1'
#
loop_
_entity.id
_entity.type
_entity.pdbx_description
1 polymer ?
#
loop_
_entity_poly.entity_id
_entity_poly.type
_entity_poly.pdbx_seq_one_letter_code
_entity_poly.pdbx_strand_id
1 'polypeptide(L)'
;GLRVVVLAGPGGNGGGGMVAARHLANAGTKVELQLASQAQQLGETPRRQLEILHASGLPIGMGPPDREDGVDLVVDALLGYSQADAPRGTAADLIRWASDQRTLSLDVPSGLELSTGVLHEPHVAAEATVTLALPKQGLRAPGTAGAVGRLLLADIAVPAAVYERMGIPYRTPFRQGPLVEIV
;
A
#
# COMPACT_ATOMS: atom_id res chain seq x y z
N GLY A 1 -18.79 -12.95 3.74
CA GLY A 1 -18.18 -11.88 2.95
C GLY A 1 -16.66 -12.00 3.00
N LEU A 2 -15.98 -11.37 2.05
CA LEU A 2 -14.51 -11.35 2.02
C LEU A 2 -13.94 -10.76 3.31
N ARG A 3 -12.85 -11.36 3.80
CA ARG A 3 -12.06 -10.84 4.92
C ARG A 3 -10.77 -10.22 4.38
N VAL A 4 -10.58 -8.94 4.64
CA VAL A 4 -9.43 -8.17 4.20
C VAL A 4 -8.66 -7.65 5.41
N VAL A 5 -7.36 -7.86 5.44
CA VAL A 5 -6.46 -7.26 6.43
C VAL A 5 -5.66 -6.15 5.75
N VAL A 6 -5.73 -4.95 6.30
CA VAL A 6 -4.96 -3.79 5.82
C VAL A 6 -3.79 -3.56 6.76
N LEU A 7 -2.57 -3.60 6.22
CA LEU A 7 -1.34 -3.33 6.95
C LEU A 7 -0.93 -1.87 6.73
N ALA A 8 -0.90 -1.06 7.78
CA ALA A 8 -0.66 0.37 7.65
C ALA A 8 0.59 0.83 8.39
N GLY A 9 1.47 1.49 7.67
CA GLY A 9 2.64 2.18 8.21
C GLY A 9 2.34 3.59 8.72
N PRO A 10 3.34 4.28 9.29
CA PRO A 10 3.15 5.60 9.93
C PRO A 10 3.04 6.76 8.94
N GLY A 11 3.38 6.54 7.68
CA GLY A 11 3.46 7.56 6.64
C GLY A 11 2.22 7.71 5.77
N GLY A 12 2.35 8.46 4.67
CA GLY A 12 1.27 8.73 3.72
C GLY A 12 0.66 7.48 3.10
N ASN A 13 1.48 6.46 2.81
CA ASN A 13 1.01 5.18 2.26
C ASN A 13 0.06 4.49 3.25
N GLY A 14 0.43 4.42 4.54
CA GLY A 14 -0.44 3.90 5.60
C GLY A 14 -1.75 4.68 5.73
N GLY A 15 -1.69 6.01 5.59
CA GLY A 15 -2.90 6.85 5.52
C GLY A 15 -3.81 6.46 4.36
N GLY A 16 -3.24 6.20 3.16
CA GLY A 16 -3.96 5.69 2.00
C GLY A 16 -4.60 4.32 2.26
N GLY A 17 -3.88 3.40 2.91
CA GLY A 17 -4.40 2.10 3.35
C GLY A 17 -5.58 2.23 4.30
N MET A 18 -5.51 3.16 5.26
CA MET A 18 -6.62 3.44 6.18
C MET A 18 -7.86 3.97 5.46
N VAL A 19 -7.67 4.82 4.44
CA VAL A 19 -8.79 5.27 3.57
C VAL A 19 -9.38 4.09 2.82
N ALA A 20 -8.55 3.23 2.24
CA ALA A 20 -9.01 2.01 1.55
C ALA A 20 -9.79 1.09 2.50
N ALA A 21 -9.30 0.88 3.73
CA ALA A 21 -9.97 0.09 4.76
C ALA A 21 -11.40 0.59 5.01
N ARG A 22 -11.57 1.91 5.16
CA ARG A 22 -12.87 2.52 5.35
C ARG A 22 -13.81 2.30 4.16
N HIS A 23 -13.33 2.47 2.93
CA HIS A 23 -14.13 2.26 1.73
C HIS A 23 -14.54 0.79 1.56
N LEU A 24 -13.65 -0.15 1.83
CA LEU A 24 -13.94 -1.58 1.81
C LEU A 24 -14.98 -1.96 2.86
N ALA A 25 -14.85 -1.45 4.08
CA ALA A 25 -15.83 -1.68 5.14
C ALA A 25 -17.21 -1.11 4.79
N ASN A 26 -17.27 0.11 4.23
CA ASN A 26 -18.51 0.71 3.75
C ASN A 26 -19.16 -0.08 2.60
N ALA A 27 -18.37 -0.81 1.83
CA ALA A 27 -18.84 -1.72 0.78
C ALA A 27 -19.29 -3.09 1.32
N GLY A 28 -19.29 -3.31 2.64
CA GLY A 28 -19.72 -4.55 3.28
C GLY A 28 -18.65 -5.63 3.42
N THR A 29 -17.38 -5.31 3.15
CA THR A 29 -16.25 -6.21 3.38
C THR A 29 -15.91 -6.26 4.87
N LYS A 30 -15.56 -7.45 5.39
CA LYS A 30 -14.99 -7.59 6.74
C LYS A 30 -13.55 -7.11 6.70
N VAL A 31 -13.28 -5.96 7.30
CA VAL A 31 -11.95 -5.34 7.30
C VAL A 31 -11.37 -5.28 8.69
N GLU A 32 -10.08 -5.58 8.79
CA GLU A 32 -9.25 -5.42 9.98
C GLU A 32 -8.03 -4.58 9.61
N LEU A 33 -7.64 -3.63 10.47
CA LEU A 33 -6.45 -2.81 10.30
C LEU A 33 -5.35 -3.26 11.25
N GLN A 34 -4.14 -3.48 10.74
CA GLN A 34 -2.96 -3.77 11.53
C GLN A 34 -1.93 -2.65 11.38
N LEU A 35 -1.54 -2.04 12.49
CA LEU A 35 -0.58 -0.94 12.52
C LEU A 35 0.85 -1.45 12.68
N ALA A 36 1.78 -0.85 11.94
CA ALA A 36 3.22 -1.09 12.08
C ALA A 36 3.87 -0.25 13.19
N SER A 37 3.14 0.73 13.74
CA SER A 37 3.65 1.66 14.75
C SER A 37 2.53 2.18 15.64
N GLN A 38 2.89 2.67 16.82
CA GLN A 38 1.93 3.27 17.75
C GLN A 38 1.29 4.54 17.17
N ALA A 39 0.05 4.84 17.57
CA ALA A 39 -0.71 6.00 17.10
C ALA A 39 0.03 7.33 17.26
N GLN A 40 0.85 7.46 18.31
CA GLN A 40 1.66 8.66 18.58
C GLN A 40 2.78 8.91 17.56
N GLN A 41 3.21 7.84 16.88
CA GLN A 41 4.27 7.87 15.86
C GLN A 41 3.73 8.14 14.45
N LEU A 42 2.42 8.14 14.28
CA LEU A 42 1.79 8.44 12.99
C LEU A 42 1.94 9.93 12.65
N GLY A 43 2.19 10.20 11.37
CA GLY A 43 2.06 11.55 10.82
C GLY A 43 0.64 12.10 10.98
N GLU A 44 0.46 13.38 10.74
CA GLU A 44 -0.85 14.06 10.93
C GLU A 44 -1.97 13.39 10.11
N THR A 45 -1.73 13.17 8.82
CA THR A 45 -2.74 12.60 7.90
C THR A 45 -3.15 11.18 8.31
N PRO A 46 -2.25 10.20 8.51
CA PRO A 46 -2.65 8.87 8.95
C PRO A 46 -3.27 8.87 10.35
N ARG A 47 -2.84 9.74 11.26
CA ARG A 47 -3.47 9.88 12.59
C ARG A 47 -4.95 10.27 12.48
N ARG A 48 -5.26 11.25 11.63
CA ARG A 48 -6.64 11.67 11.38
C ARG A 48 -7.48 10.54 10.76
N GLN A 49 -6.92 9.74 9.86
CA GLN A 49 -7.63 8.57 9.31
C GLN A 49 -7.86 7.50 10.39
N LEU A 50 -6.89 7.26 11.26
CA LEU A 50 -7.02 6.32 12.37
C LEU A 50 -8.17 6.73 13.32
N GLU A 51 -8.29 8.02 13.67
CA GLU A 51 -9.39 8.53 14.48
C GLU A 51 -10.76 8.26 13.84
N ILE A 52 -10.89 8.44 12.52
CA ILE A 52 -12.12 8.14 11.78
C ILE A 52 -12.44 6.64 11.84
N LEU A 53 -11.44 5.76 11.69
CA LEU A 53 -11.63 4.32 11.75
C LEU A 53 -12.02 3.85 13.16
N HIS A 54 -11.40 4.41 14.20
CA HIS A 54 -11.83 4.17 15.58
C HIS A 54 -13.29 4.57 15.81
N ALA A 55 -13.69 5.73 15.34
CA ALA A 55 -15.07 6.21 15.46
C ALA A 55 -16.07 5.33 14.69
N SER A 56 -15.63 4.66 13.62
CA SER A 56 -16.47 3.72 12.84
C SER A 56 -16.58 2.33 13.46
N GLY A 57 -15.82 2.03 14.52
CA GLY A 57 -15.81 0.72 15.18
C GLY A 57 -15.06 -0.37 14.39
N LEU A 58 -14.21 0.01 13.41
CA LEU A 58 -13.40 -0.95 12.67
C LEU A 58 -12.38 -1.61 13.61
N PRO A 59 -12.20 -2.96 13.55
CA PRO A 59 -11.18 -3.66 14.32
C PRO A 59 -9.78 -3.15 13.99
N ILE A 60 -9.02 -2.75 15.01
CA ILE A 60 -7.67 -2.19 14.85
C ILE A 60 -6.74 -2.89 15.83
N GLY A 61 -5.68 -3.49 15.31
CA GLY A 61 -4.61 -4.14 16.04
C GLY A 61 -3.24 -3.51 15.76
N MET A 62 -2.22 -4.05 16.41
CA MET A 62 -0.82 -3.71 16.16
C MET A 62 0.01 -4.99 16.00
N GLY A 63 0.84 -5.04 14.96
CA GLY A 63 1.61 -6.22 14.62
C GLY A 63 0.77 -7.28 13.88
N PRO A 64 1.34 -8.48 13.66
CA PRO A 64 0.65 -9.57 12.98
C PRO A 64 -0.62 -9.98 13.71
N PRO A 65 -1.76 -10.15 13.01
CA PRO A 65 -2.96 -10.69 13.62
C PRO A 65 -2.83 -12.19 13.89
N ASP A 66 -3.64 -12.72 14.80
CA ASP A 66 -3.75 -14.16 14.99
C ASP A 66 -4.27 -14.85 13.72
N ARG A 67 -3.67 -16.01 13.38
CA ARG A 67 -3.95 -16.75 12.12
C ARG A 67 -5.19 -17.65 12.17
N GLU A 68 -5.98 -17.63 13.22
CA GLU A 68 -7.08 -18.60 13.42
C GLU A 68 -8.17 -18.53 12.35
N ASP A 69 -8.35 -17.38 11.70
CA ASP A 69 -9.32 -17.19 10.63
C ASP A 69 -8.64 -16.90 9.28
N GLY A 70 -9.10 -17.53 8.22
CA GLY A 70 -8.60 -17.30 6.86
C GLY A 70 -8.72 -15.83 6.42
N VAL A 71 -7.68 -15.33 5.74
CA VAL A 71 -7.64 -14.01 5.12
C VAL A 71 -7.76 -14.18 3.60
N ASP A 72 -8.71 -13.49 2.97
CA ASP A 72 -8.89 -13.58 1.52
C ASP A 72 -7.93 -12.65 0.77
N LEU A 73 -7.58 -11.50 1.37
CA LEU A 73 -6.67 -10.52 0.79
C LEU A 73 -5.98 -9.69 1.88
N VAL A 74 -4.69 -9.49 1.71
CA VAL A 74 -3.92 -8.49 2.45
C VAL A 74 -3.73 -7.25 1.59
N VAL A 75 -3.90 -6.06 2.16
CA VAL A 75 -3.51 -4.79 1.53
C VAL A 75 -2.25 -4.29 2.23
N ASP A 76 -1.14 -4.31 1.52
CA ASP A 76 0.13 -3.75 1.98
C ASP A 76 0.17 -2.24 1.75
N ALA A 77 0.11 -1.49 2.83
CA ALA A 77 0.29 -0.04 2.89
C ALA A 77 1.31 0.35 3.97
N LEU A 78 2.30 -0.53 4.23
CA LEU A 78 3.29 -0.33 5.30
C LEU A 78 4.29 0.76 4.94
N LEU A 79 4.96 0.62 3.79
CA LEU A 79 6.03 1.49 3.34
C LEU A 79 5.68 2.04 1.96
N GLY A 80 6.10 3.24 1.66
CA GLY A 80 5.85 3.91 0.39
C GLY A 80 7.15 4.27 -0.33
N TYR A 81 7.05 5.15 -1.32
CA TYR A 81 8.13 5.50 -2.24
C TYR A 81 9.41 6.04 -1.55
N SER A 82 9.33 6.53 -0.34
CA SER A 82 10.48 7.08 0.41
C SER A 82 11.30 6.02 1.16
N GLN A 83 10.98 4.75 1.00
CA GLN A 83 11.75 3.67 1.62
C GLN A 83 13.15 3.59 0.99
N ALA A 84 14.19 3.61 1.82
CA ALA A 84 15.59 3.48 1.42
C ALA A 84 16.33 2.37 2.16
N ASP A 85 15.78 1.85 3.25
CA ASP A 85 16.40 0.84 4.11
C ASP A 85 15.54 -0.43 4.22
N ALA A 86 16.17 -1.51 4.68
CA ALA A 86 15.46 -2.76 4.99
C ALA A 86 14.37 -2.52 6.06
N PRO A 87 13.18 -3.10 5.90
CA PRO A 87 12.11 -3.05 6.89
C PRO A 87 12.58 -3.62 8.24
N ARG A 88 12.14 -2.98 9.34
CA ARG A 88 12.55 -3.37 10.71
C ARG A 88 11.36 -3.39 11.66
N GLY A 89 11.54 -4.08 12.81
CA GLY A 89 10.53 -4.15 13.87
C GLY A 89 9.18 -4.64 13.37
N THR A 90 8.11 -4.05 13.88
CA THR A 90 6.73 -4.47 13.58
C THR A 90 6.41 -4.47 12.08
N ALA A 91 6.98 -3.54 11.29
CA ALA A 91 6.79 -3.56 9.84
C ALA A 91 7.40 -4.82 9.21
N ALA A 92 8.60 -5.21 9.60
CA ALA A 92 9.22 -6.45 9.13
C ALA A 92 8.42 -7.69 9.54
N ASP A 93 7.86 -7.69 10.76
CA ASP A 93 7.05 -8.81 11.25
C ASP A 93 5.73 -8.94 10.48
N LEU A 94 5.08 -7.82 10.15
CA LEU A 94 3.90 -7.77 9.31
C LEU A 94 4.18 -8.24 7.88
N ILE A 95 5.33 -7.86 7.30
CA ILE A 95 5.75 -8.33 5.97
C ILE A 95 5.95 -9.84 5.97
N ARG A 96 6.65 -10.40 6.98
CA ARG A 96 6.82 -11.86 7.12
C ARG A 96 5.50 -12.59 7.29
N TRP A 97 4.58 -12.02 8.06
CA TRP A 97 3.24 -12.57 8.21
C TRP A 97 2.48 -12.59 6.89
N ALA A 98 2.62 -11.55 6.06
CA ALA A 98 1.95 -11.43 4.76
C ALA A 98 2.55 -12.34 3.68
N SER A 99 3.73 -12.94 3.87
CA SER A 99 4.44 -13.71 2.84
C SER A 99 3.66 -14.91 2.30
N ASP A 100 2.77 -15.48 3.10
CA ASP A 100 1.94 -16.64 2.73
C ASP A 100 0.52 -16.22 2.31
N GLN A 101 0.26 -14.93 2.18
CA GLN A 101 -1.07 -14.38 1.91
C GLN A 101 -1.13 -13.79 0.49
N ARG A 102 -2.34 -13.82 -0.08
CA ARG A 102 -2.62 -13.03 -1.29
C ARG A 102 -2.52 -11.55 -0.94
N THR A 103 -1.59 -10.84 -1.56
CA THR A 103 -1.31 -9.45 -1.20
C THR A 103 -1.44 -8.52 -2.39
N LEU A 104 -2.09 -7.37 -2.15
CA LEU A 104 -2.12 -6.21 -3.03
C LEU A 104 -1.34 -5.07 -2.36
N SER A 105 -0.30 -4.57 -3.03
CA SER A 105 0.49 -3.44 -2.51
C SER A 105 -0.02 -2.10 -3.02
N LEU A 106 -0.16 -1.13 -2.12
CA LEU A 106 -0.43 0.26 -2.45
C LEU A 106 0.89 0.99 -2.70
N ASP A 107 0.96 1.67 -3.83
CA ASP A 107 2.06 2.47 -4.36
C ASP A 107 3.31 1.65 -4.70
N VAL A 108 3.83 0.88 -3.77
CA VAL A 108 5.04 0.06 -3.91
C VAL A 108 4.98 -1.13 -2.94
N PRO A 109 5.45 -2.33 -3.34
CA PRO A 109 5.61 -3.42 -2.39
C PRO A 109 6.58 -3.04 -1.27
N SER A 110 6.15 -3.21 -0.02
CA SER A 110 7.01 -2.90 1.12
C SER A 110 8.26 -3.76 1.11
N GLY A 111 9.42 -3.14 1.21
CA GLY A 111 10.74 -3.77 1.05
C GLY A 111 11.40 -3.49 -0.30
N LEU A 112 10.70 -2.92 -1.28
CA LEU A 112 11.28 -2.50 -2.56
C LEU A 112 11.74 -1.04 -2.51
N GLU A 113 13.03 -0.80 -2.70
CA GLU A 113 13.60 0.54 -2.87
C GLU A 113 13.44 1.00 -4.32
N LEU A 114 12.64 2.05 -4.55
CA LEU A 114 12.27 2.50 -5.90
C LEU A 114 13.40 3.19 -6.66
N SER A 115 14.38 3.78 -5.97
CA SER A 115 15.50 4.50 -6.60
C SER A 115 16.51 3.56 -7.21
N THR A 116 16.71 2.40 -6.62
CA THR A 116 17.71 1.41 -7.00
C THR A 116 17.13 0.13 -7.59
N GLY A 117 15.87 -0.18 -7.28
CA GLY A 117 15.24 -1.47 -7.58
C GLY A 117 15.71 -2.60 -6.66
N VAL A 118 16.39 -2.28 -5.56
CA VAL A 118 16.82 -3.27 -4.58
C VAL A 118 15.64 -3.79 -3.78
N LEU A 119 15.52 -5.11 -3.70
CA LEU A 119 14.62 -5.80 -2.78
C LEU A 119 15.36 -6.08 -1.49
N HIS A 120 14.92 -5.42 -0.43
CA HIS A 120 15.42 -5.66 0.93
C HIS A 120 14.69 -6.84 1.57
N GLU A 121 15.33 -7.48 2.55
CA GLU A 121 14.68 -8.53 3.33
C GLU A 121 14.20 -8.01 4.71
N PRO A 122 12.96 -8.31 5.12
CA PRO A 122 11.91 -8.96 4.32
C PRO A 122 11.25 -7.99 3.34
N HIS A 123 10.63 -8.53 2.27
CA HIS A 123 9.81 -7.75 1.34
C HIS A 123 8.48 -8.45 1.04
N VAL A 124 7.52 -7.69 0.55
CA VAL A 124 6.22 -8.20 0.08
C VAL A 124 6.36 -8.71 -1.36
N ALA A 125 5.84 -9.92 -1.62
CA ALA A 125 5.59 -10.44 -2.96
C ALA A 125 4.10 -10.26 -3.27
N ALA A 126 3.76 -9.18 -3.96
CA ALA A 126 2.37 -8.85 -4.26
C ALA A 126 1.84 -9.59 -5.49
N GLU A 127 0.57 -10.02 -5.49
CA GLU A 127 -0.12 -10.45 -6.72
C GLU A 127 -0.34 -9.26 -7.67
N ALA A 128 -0.57 -8.07 -7.09
CA ALA A 128 -0.70 -6.84 -7.83
C ALA A 128 -0.20 -5.65 -7.01
N THR A 129 0.31 -4.65 -7.71
CA THR A 129 0.71 -3.37 -7.13
C THR A 129 -0.10 -2.26 -7.80
N VAL A 130 -0.78 -1.43 -7.00
CA VAL A 130 -1.49 -0.24 -7.46
C VAL A 130 -0.62 0.97 -7.18
N THR A 131 0.14 1.40 -8.19
CA THR A 131 0.97 2.62 -8.07
C THR A 131 0.17 3.88 -8.42
N LEU A 132 0.55 5.01 -7.84
CA LEU A 132 -0.24 6.24 -7.86
C LEU A 132 0.39 7.29 -8.80
N ALA A 133 -0.44 8.06 -9.51
CA ALA A 133 -0.08 9.21 -10.36
C ALA A 133 0.79 8.86 -11.57
N LEU A 134 2.01 8.38 -11.37
CA LEU A 134 2.96 7.98 -12.40
C LEU A 134 3.63 6.66 -12.05
N PRO A 135 3.96 5.82 -13.06
CA PRO A 135 4.76 4.62 -12.83
C PRO A 135 6.18 5.01 -12.39
N LYS A 136 6.69 4.34 -11.35
CA LYS A 136 8.05 4.56 -10.84
C LYS A 136 9.00 3.57 -11.51
N GLN A 137 10.21 4.01 -11.86
CA GLN A 137 11.19 3.18 -12.56
C GLN A 137 11.55 1.90 -11.79
N GLY A 138 11.72 1.99 -10.47
CA GLY A 138 12.04 0.85 -9.63
C GLY A 138 11.03 -0.29 -9.66
N LEU A 139 9.74 -0.01 -9.96
CA LEU A 139 8.71 -1.05 -10.12
C LEU A 139 8.94 -1.95 -11.35
N ARG A 140 9.77 -1.51 -12.30
CA ARG A 140 10.11 -2.24 -13.53
C ARG A 140 11.60 -2.54 -13.64
N ALA A 141 12.34 -2.39 -12.55
CA ALA A 141 13.76 -2.73 -12.51
C ALA A 141 13.96 -4.26 -12.71
N PRO A 142 15.11 -4.69 -13.27
CA PRO A 142 15.41 -6.10 -13.35
C PRO A 142 15.32 -6.79 -11.99
N GLY A 143 14.61 -7.92 -11.93
CA GLY A 143 14.46 -8.71 -10.71
C GLY A 143 13.27 -8.33 -9.81
N THR A 144 12.56 -7.22 -10.06
CA THR A 144 11.44 -6.78 -9.19
C THR A 144 10.09 -7.38 -9.55
N ALA A 145 9.95 -8.02 -10.71
CA ALA A 145 8.68 -8.53 -11.22
C ALA A 145 7.96 -9.48 -10.23
N GLY A 146 8.72 -10.33 -9.52
CA GLY A 146 8.14 -11.26 -8.53
C GLY A 146 7.59 -10.57 -7.29
N ALA A 147 8.12 -9.40 -6.93
CA ALA A 147 7.62 -8.62 -5.81
C ALA A 147 6.45 -7.71 -6.22
N VAL A 148 6.47 -7.19 -7.45
CA VAL A 148 5.49 -6.22 -7.97
C VAL A 148 4.19 -6.89 -8.44
N GLY A 149 4.28 -8.09 -9.00
CA GLY A 149 3.15 -8.76 -9.63
C GLY A 149 2.57 -7.96 -10.81
N ARG A 150 1.24 -7.97 -10.96
CA ARG A 150 0.56 -7.13 -11.94
C ARG A 150 0.66 -5.66 -11.54
N LEU A 151 1.15 -4.82 -12.45
CA LEU A 151 1.30 -3.39 -12.18
C LEU A 151 0.12 -2.59 -12.70
N LEU A 152 -0.59 -1.93 -11.79
CA LEU A 152 -1.74 -1.09 -12.05
C LEU A 152 -1.38 0.36 -11.69
N LEU A 153 -1.78 1.30 -12.54
CA LEU A 153 -1.63 2.74 -12.29
C LEU A 153 -2.99 3.34 -11.96
N ALA A 154 -3.09 4.02 -10.82
CA ALA A 154 -4.29 4.70 -10.39
C ALA A 154 -4.20 6.21 -10.61
N ASP A 155 -5.30 6.78 -11.11
CA ASP A 155 -5.50 8.22 -11.17
C ASP A 155 -5.82 8.76 -9.77
N ILE A 156 -4.99 9.68 -9.31
CA ILE A 156 -5.22 10.43 -8.08
C ILE A 156 -5.52 11.90 -8.35
N ALA A 157 -5.99 12.18 -9.57
CA ALA A 157 -6.42 13.50 -10.04
C ALA A 157 -5.33 14.59 -9.96
N VAL A 158 -4.06 14.24 -10.21
CA VAL A 158 -3.00 15.26 -10.34
C VAL A 158 -3.23 16.08 -11.60
N PRO A 159 -3.37 17.42 -11.51
CA PRO A 159 -3.61 18.26 -12.67
C PRO A 159 -2.46 18.18 -13.69
N ALA A 160 -2.77 18.11 -14.99
CA ALA A 160 -1.77 18.05 -16.07
C ALA A 160 -0.74 19.19 -15.98
N ALA A 161 -1.17 20.39 -15.59
CA ALA A 161 -0.29 21.54 -15.40
C ALA A 161 0.82 21.34 -14.35
N VAL A 162 0.66 20.38 -13.43
CA VAL A 162 1.72 20.02 -12.46
C VAL A 162 2.84 19.30 -13.21
N TYR A 163 2.49 18.32 -14.04
CA TYR A 163 3.47 17.58 -14.87
C TYR A 163 4.21 18.50 -15.85
N GLU A 164 3.48 19.40 -16.50
CA GLU A 164 4.07 20.40 -17.41
C GLU A 164 5.11 21.28 -16.70
N ARG A 165 4.78 21.79 -15.49
CA ARG A 165 5.73 22.58 -14.68
C ARG A 165 6.95 21.78 -14.24
N MET A 166 6.83 20.48 -14.11
CA MET A 166 7.94 19.59 -13.81
C MET A 166 8.74 19.18 -15.05
N GLY A 167 8.37 19.65 -16.25
CA GLY A 167 8.98 19.26 -17.52
C GLY A 167 8.70 17.81 -17.92
N ILE A 168 7.66 17.20 -17.37
CA ILE A 168 7.27 15.83 -17.68
C ILE A 168 6.25 15.85 -18.83
N PRO A 169 6.56 15.25 -20.00
CA PRO A 169 5.58 15.10 -21.08
C PRO A 169 4.45 14.19 -20.60
N TYR A 170 3.28 14.76 -20.35
CA TYR A 170 2.15 14.02 -19.84
C TYR A 170 1.03 13.90 -20.84
N ARG A 171 0.60 12.67 -21.10
CA ARG A 171 -0.67 12.35 -21.75
C ARG A 171 -1.42 11.41 -20.84
N THR A 172 -2.64 11.77 -20.46
CA THR A 172 -3.44 10.94 -19.55
C THR A 172 -3.64 9.52 -20.11
N PRO A 173 -3.24 8.49 -19.37
CA PRO A 173 -3.56 7.09 -19.70
C PRO A 173 -4.99 6.71 -19.30
N PHE A 174 -5.66 7.54 -18.52
CA PHE A 174 -6.92 7.24 -17.81
C PHE A 174 -8.19 7.52 -18.66
N ARG A 175 -8.11 7.39 -20.00
CA ARG A 175 -9.26 7.67 -20.89
C ARG A 175 -10.42 6.72 -20.73
N GLN A 176 -10.17 5.49 -20.24
CA GLN A 176 -11.17 4.42 -20.09
C GLN A 176 -11.56 4.16 -18.64
N GLY A 177 -10.97 4.88 -17.69
CA GLY A 177 -11.27 4.70 -16.26
C GLY A 177 -10.11 5.14 -15.37
N PRO A 178 -10.33 5.20 -14.08
CA PRO A 178 -9.34 5.71 -13.12
C PRO A 178 -8.22 4.71 -12.80
N LEU A 179 -8.25 3.50 -13.34
CA LEU A 179 -7.28 2.45 -13.13
C LEU A 179 -6.90 1.82 -14.47
N VAL A 180 -5.61 1.73 -14.75
CA VAL A 180 -5.07 1.11 -15.97
C VAL A 180 -3.96 0.12 -15.61
N GLU A 181 -3.91 -1.01 -16.30
CA GLU A 181 -2.81 -1.97 -16.18
C GLU A 181 -1.65 -1.52 -17.06
N ILE A 182 -0.45 -1.52 -16.51
CA ILE A 182 0.78 -1.18 -17.22
C ILE A 182 1.51 -2.48 -17.57
N VAL A 183 1.71 -2.72 -18.84
CA VAL A 183 2.43 -3.89 -19.37
C VAL A 183 3.91 -3.58 -19.53
#